data_606eff8d1920a13fa8514fcf5b2d3524
#
_entry.id   606eff8d1920a13fa8514fcf5b2d3524
#
_cell.length_a   1.000
_cell.length_b   1.000
_cell.length_c   1.000
_cell.angle_alpha   90.00
_cell.angle_beta   90.00
_cell.angle_gamma   90.00
#
_symmetry.space_group_name_H-M   'P 1'
#
loop_
_entity.id
_entity.type
_entity.pdbx_description
1 polymer ?
#
loop_
_entity_poly.entity_id
_entity_poly.type
_entity_poly.pdbx_seq_one_letter_code
_entity_poly.pdbx_strand_id
1 'polypeptide(L)'
;MLQKIGFQPGINKQISETGAEGQWTGCDNARFRYGIPEKIGGWNQLGTLNENELTGAGRGLHHFINSLSRKYAIIGTNRILYAYSGGVFYDIHPIQSTTTLTSAFSTTNGSPTVTITYSSAHNLVVGDILLMDNFTTITGSNYSASDFDDKKFMVTTTPTNTTITITMASNESGSGATTSGGIRIKKYYTVGPAVQAEGFGYGLGSWGGEATGPVTTTLNGALLNDTAGTGGSGTSITLT
;
A
#
# COMPACT_ATOMS: atom_id res chain seq x y z
N MET A 1 -57.41 -2.15 19.58
CA MET A 1 -57.66 -1.94 18.15
C MET A 1 -56.31 -1.95 17.45
N LEU A 2 -56.04 -2.91 16.55
CA LEU A 2 -54.82 -2.95 15.78
C LEU A 2 -55.01 -2.11 14.52
N GLN A 3 -54.26 -1.02 14.40
CA GLN A 3 -54.27 -0.16 13.21
C GLN A 3 -53.18 -0.63 12.26
N LYS A 4 -53.56 -0.98 11.03
CA LYS A 4 -52.59 -1.32 9.99
C LYS A 4 -52.03 -0.03 9.41
N ILE A 5 -50.73 0.20 9.62
CA ILE A 5 -50.00 1.31 9.03
C ILE A 5 -49.32 0.79 7.76
N GLY A 6 -49.67 1.36 6.61
CA GLY A 6 -49.05 1.03 5.31
C GLY A 6 -47.99 2.06 4.96
N PHE A 7 -46.78 1.63 4.72
CA PHE A 7 -45.72 2.49 4.22
C PHE A 7 -45.43 2.14 2.76
N GLN A 8 -45.11 3.15 1.97
CA GLN A 8 -44.60 2.95 0.61
C GLN A 8 -43.14 2.51 0.66
N PRO A 9 -42.75 1.49 -0.12
CA PRO A 9 -41.36 1.07 -0.19
C PRO A 9 -40.48 2.12 -0.90
N GLY A 10 -39.24 2.27 -0.45
CA GLY A 10 -38.29 3.21 -1.01
C GLY A 10 -38.07 4.43 -0.13
N ILE A 11 -37.10 5.25 -0.50
CA ILE A 11 -36.73 6.49 0.20
C ILE A 11 -37.08 7.65 -0.70
N ASN A 12 -37.93 8.53 -0.25
CA ASN A 12 -38.30 9.76 -0.96
C ASN A 12 -37.56 10.95 -0.33
N LYS A 13 -36.57 11.48 -1.07
CA LYS A 13 -35.81 12.68 -0.66
C LYS A 13 -36.24 13.95 -1.36
N GLN A 14 -37.27 13.89 -2.20
CA GLN A 14 -37.75 15.05 -2.96
C GLN A 14 -38.80 15.87 -2.21
N ILE A 15 -39.37 15.32 -1.15
CA ILE A 15 -40.42 15.95 -0.34
C ILE A 15 -39.84 16.20 1.06
N SER A 16 -40.31 17.28 1.71
CA SER A 16 -39.94 17.54 3.11
C SER A 16 -40.45 16.43 4.03
N GLU A 17 -39.80 16.24 5.17
CA GLU A 17 -40.20 15.21 6.16
C GLU A 17 -41.66 15.34 6.58
N THR A 18 -42.16 16.56 6.69
CA THR A 18 -43.56 16.86 7.04
C THR A 18 -44.56 16.52 5.92
N GLY A 19 -44.11 16.56 4.66
CA GLY A 19 -44.93 16.23 3.49
C GLY A 19 -44.88 14.78 3.07
N ALA A 20 -43.99 13.99 3.66
CA ALA A 20 -43.75 12.59 3.30
C ALA A 20 -44.57 11.60 4.17
N GLU A 21 -45.81 11.92 4.50
CA GLU A 21 -46.66 11.05 5.31
C GLU A 21 -46.84 9.67 4.66
N GLY A 22 -46.53 8.60 5.41
CA GLY A 22 -46.54 7.22 4.90
C GLY A 22 -45.35 6.83 4.02
N GLN A 23 -44.34 7.66 3.92
CA GLN A 23 -43.14 7.41 3.14
C GLN A 23 -41.89 7.47 4.04
N TRP A 24 -40.80 6.85 3.56
CA TRP A 24 -39.52 6.92 4.22
C TRP A 24 -38.70 8.07 3.62
N THR A 25 -38.26 9.01 4.44
CA THR A 25 -37.40 10.13 4.02
C THR A 25 -35.91 9.84 4.19
N GLY A 26 -35.57 8.89 5.05
CA GLY A 26 -34.24 8.40 5.26
C GLY A 26 -34.23 7.05 5.94
N CYS A 27 -33.28 6.22 5.64
CA CYS A 27 -33.00 5.01 6.41
C CYS A 27 -31.49 4.72 6.35
N ASP A 28 -30.98 4.08 7.38
CA ASP A 28 -29.62 3.61 7.47
C ASP A 28 -29.60 2.10 7.74
N ASN A 29 -28.67 1.39 7.12
CA ASN A 29 -28.53 -0.07 7.26
C ASN A 29 -29.81 -0.86 6.99
N ALA A 30 -30.66 -0.37 6.07
CA ALA A 30 -31.90 -1.03 5.68
C ALA A 30 -32.03 -1.12 4.17
N ARG A 31 -32.71 -2.17 3.70
CA ARG A 31 -33.12 -2.35 2.31
C ARG A 31 -34.62 -2.66 2.25
N PHE A 32 -35.23 -2.39 1.12
CA PHE A 32 -36.61 -2.77 0.87
C PHE A 32 -36.64 -4.05 0.04
N ARG A 33 -37.28 -5.10 0.58
CA ARG A 33 -37.46 -6.37 -0.09
C ARG A 33 -38.95 -6.72 -0.08
N TYR A 34 -39.49 -6.99 -1.25
CA TYR A 34 -40.93 -7.24 -1.41
C TYR A 34 -41.85 -6.15 -0.78
N GLY A 35 -41.41 -4.90 -0.85
CA GLY A 35 -42.14 -3.78 -0.27
C GLY A 35 -42.02 -3.61 1.25
N ILE A 36 -41.25 -4.45 1.93
CA ILE A 36 -41.04 -4.41 3.38
C ILE A 36 -39.59 -3.97 3.68
N PRO A 37 -39.40 -3.04 4.64
CA PRO A 37 -38.07 -2.70 5.09
C PRO A 37 -37.45 -3.88 5.85
N GLU A 38 -36.23 -4.24 5.47
CA GLU A 38 -35.43 -5.30 6.06
C GLU A 38 -34.09 -4.73 6.49
N LYS A 39 -33.65 -5.04 7.70
CA LYS A 39 -32.32 -4.65 8.17
C LYS A 39 -31.23 -5.36 7.34
N ILE A 40 -30.30 -4.60 6.79
CA ILE A 40 -29.08 -5.15 6.21
C ILE A 40 -28.16 -5.53 7.36
N GLY A 41 -27.58 -6.74 7.31
CA GLY A 41 -26.53 -7.14 8.26
C GLY A 41 -25.33 -6.19 8.21
N GLY A 42 -24.54 -6.16 9.27
CA GLY A 42 -23.31 -5.38 9.31
C GLY A 42 -22.27 -5.89 8.32
N TRP A 43 -21.21 -5.11 8.13
CA TRP A 43 -20.04 -5.51 7.38
C TRP A 43 -19.17 -6.43 8.22
N ASN A 44 -18.76 -7.54 7.64
CA ASN A 44 -17.73 -8.39 8.22
C ASN A 44 -16.41 -8.15 7.46
N GLN A 45 -15.32 -8.10 8.19
CA GLN A 45 -14.01 -8.08 7.58
C GLN A 45 -13.77 -9.40 6.83
N LEU A 46 -13.30 -9.29 5.61
CA LEU A 46 -12.95 -10.43 4.79
C LEU A 46 -11.50 -10.82 5.12
N GLY A 47 -11.30 -12.02 5.67
CA GLY A 47 -9.98 -12.51 6.09
C GLY A 47 -9.72 -12.36 7.59
N THR A 48 -8.69 -13.03 8.09
CA THR A 48 -8.22 -12.93 9.47
C THR A 48 -7.20 -11.81 9.61
N LEU A 49 -7.24 -11.10 10.73
CA LEU A 49 -6.49 -9.88 11.03
C LEU A 49 -4.96 -9.97 10.86
N ASN A 50 -4.36 -11.16 10.86
CA ASN A 50 -2.92 -11.31 10.93
C ASN A 50 -2.25 -11.84 9.64
N GLU A 51 -3.01 -12.45 8.72
CA GLU A 51 -2.43 -13.12 7.55
C GLU A 51 -2.92 -12.58 6.20
N ASN A 52 -3.99 -11.78 6.19
CA ASN A 52 -4.65 -11.31 4.97
C ASN A 52 -4.87 -9.80 4.96
N GLU A 53 -4.04 -9.04 5.66
CA GLU A 53 -4.13 -7.60 5.66
C GLU A 53 -3.54 -7.03 4.37
N LEU A 54 -4.33 -6.20 3.69
CA LEU A 54 -3.88 -5.56 2.46
C LEU A 54 -2.88 -4.45 2.78
N THR A 55 -1.68 -4.56 2.24
CA THR A 55 -0.68 -3.49 2.36
C THR A 55 -1.08 -2.31 1.49
N GLY A 56 -1.36 -1.17 2.11
CA GLY A 56 -1.76 0.05 1.45
C GLY A 56 -3.27 0.24 1.33
N ALA A 57 -3.67 1.37 0.74
CA ALA A 57 -5.07 1.71 0.52
C ALA A 57 -5.59 1.13 -0.80
N GLY A 58 -6.74 0.47 -0.78
CA GLY A 58 -7.39 -0.06 -1.99
C GLY A 58 -7.74 1.07 -2.97
N ARG A 59 -7.30 0.94 -4.22
CA ARG A 59 -7.53 1.93 -5.29
C ARG A 59 -8.38 1.37 -6.42
N GLY A 60 -8.35 0.08 -6.64
CA GLY A 60 -9.11 -0.56 -7.69
C GLY A 60 -9.49 -1.98 -7.34
N LEU A 61 -10.64 -2.40 -7.82
CA LEU A 61 -11.16 -3.74 -7.69
C LEU A 61 -11.66 -4.20 -9.06
N HIS A 62 -11.18 -5.35 -9.52
CA HIS A 62 -11.65 -5.99 -10.73
C HIS A 62 -11.96 -7.46 -10.47
N HIS A 63 -13.08 -7.95 -10.94
CA HIS A 63 -13.44 -9.35 -10.80
C HIS A 63 -13.56 -10.03 -12.16
N PHE A 64 -13.19 -11.29 -12.22
CA PHE A 64 -13.37 -12.13 -13.41
C PHE A 64 -13.56 -13.60 -13.04
N ILE A 65 -14.03 -14.34 -13.99
CA ILE A 65 -14.17 -15.80 -13.91
C ILE A 65 -13.30 -16.40 -15.01
N ASN A 66 -12.43 -17.34 -14.65
CA ASN A 66 -11.59 -18.01 -15.63
C ASN A 66 -12.36 -19.11 -16.38
N SER A 67 -11.72 -19.71 -17.40
CA SER A 67 -12.29 -20.81 -18.20
C SER A 67 -12.66 -22.07 -17.40
N LEU A 68 -12.12 -22.23 -16.19
CA LEU A 68 -12.42 -23.31 -15.25
C LEU A 68 -13.51 -22.91 -14.23
N SER A 69 -14.27 -21.85 -14.49
CA SER A 69 -15.33 -21.33 -13.63
C SER A 69 -14.86 -20.90 -12.23
N ARG A 70 -13.56 -20.66 -12.04
CA ARG A 70 -13.03 -20.12 -10.79
C ARG A 70 -13.18 -18.60 -10.78
N LYS A 71 -13.65 -18.08 -9.65
CA LYS A 71 -13.87 -16.64 -9.43
C LYS A 71 -12.63 -16.01 -8.79
N TYR A 72 -12.22 -14.91 -9.37
CA TYR A 72 -11.11 -14.10 -8.87
C TYR A 72 -11.54 -12.65 -8.70
N ALA A 73 -11.02 -12.01 -7.66
CA ALA A 73 -11.08 -10.56 -7.51
C ALA A 73 -9.64 -10.03 -7.42
N ILE A 74 -9.28 -9.15 -8.34
CA ILE A 74 -7.99 -8.48 -8.34
C ILE A 74 -8.15 -7.16 -7.58
N ILE A 75 -7.31 -6.94 -6.59
CA ILE A 75 -7.33 -5.77 -5.72
C ILE A 75 -6.02 -5.02 -5.91
N GLY A 76 -6.08 -3.84 -6.51
CA GLY A 76 -4.96 -2.93 -6.61
C GLY A 76 -4.96 -1.95 -5.43
N THR A 77 -3.90 -1.98 -4.64
CA THR A 77 -3.64 -0.94 -3.65
C THR A 77 -2.65 0.09 -4.22
N ASN A 78 -2.39 1.16 -3.49
CA ASN A 78 -1.33 2.10 -3.85
C ASN A 78 0.08 1.53 -3.62
N ARG A 79 0.20 0.27 -3.16
CA ARG A 79 1.48 -0.37 -2.84
C ARG A 79 1.65 -1.73 -3.50
N ILE A 80 0.65 -2.60 -3.42
CA ILE A 80 0.74 -4.02 -3.78
C ILE A 80 -0.51 -4.41 -4.60
N LEU A 81 -0.35 -5.36 -5.49
CA LEU A 81 -1.41 -5.99 -6.27
C LEU A 81 -1.71 -7.38 -5.70
N TYR A 82 -2.99 -7.62 -5.40
CA TYR A 82 -3.45 -8.88 -4.85
C TYR A 82 -4.48 -9.56 -5.75
N ALA A 83 -4.50 -10.89 -5.69
CA ALA A 83 -5.59 -11.70 -6.20
C ALA A 83 -6.30 -12.37 -5.03
N TYR A 84 -7.61 -12.24 -4.95
CA TYR A 84 -8.43 -12.94 -3.98
C TYR A 84 -9.20 -14.06 -4.65
N SER A 85 -9.11 -15.28 -4.11
CA SER A 85 -9.87 -16.44 -4.57
C SER A 85 -10.02 -17.46 -3.44
N GLY A 86 -11.20 -18.06 -3.31
CA GLY A 86 -11.44 -19.12 -2.34
C GLY A 86 -11.25 -18.74 -0.87
N GLY A 87 -11.39 -17.46 -0.52
CA GLY A 87 -11.19 -16.99 0.86
C GLY A 87 -9.77 -16.52 1.17
N VAL A 88 -8.84 -16.62 0.24
CA VAL A 88 -7.41 -16.33 0.45
C VAL A 88 -6.96 -15.19 -0.45
N PHE A 89 -6.10 -14.32 0.07
CA PHE A 89 -5.39 -13.30 -0.69
C PHE A 89 -4.03 -13.84 -1.15
N TYR A 90 -3.77 -13.73 -2.43
CA TYR A 90 -2.50 -14.06 -3.05
C TYR A 90 -1.80 -12.76 -3.46
N ASP A 91 -0.57 -12.59 -3.02
CA ASP A 91 0.29 -11.53 -3.51
C ASP A 91 0.75 -11.88 -4.94
N ILE A 92 0.37 -11.05 -5.89
CA ILE A 92 0.74 -11.21 -7.31
C ILE A 92 1.57 -10.04 -7.81
N HIS A 93 2.02 -9.18 -6.89
CA HIS A 93 2.84 -8.03 -7.27
C HIS A 93 4.24 -8.48 -7.68
N PRO A 94 4.79 -8.00 -8.79
CA PRO A 94 6.10 -8.44 -9.26
C PRO A 94 7.23 -7.95 -8.35
N ILE A 95 8.21 -8.82 -8.14
CA ILE A 95 9.43 -8.53 -7.41
C ILE A 95 10.44 -7.92 -8.39
N GLN A 96 11.00 -6.77 -8.03
CA GLN A 96 11.99 -6.05 -8.83
C GLN A 96 13.41 -6.64 -8.64
N SER A 97 13.78 -6.92 -7.39
CA SER A 97 15.09 -7.43 -7.04
C SER A 97 15.05 -8.27 -5.77
N THR A 98 16.03 -9.14 -5.61
CA THR A 98 16.24 -9.91 -4.39
C THR A 98 17.68 -9.73 -3.95
N THR A 99 17.89 -9.34 -2.70
CA THR A 99 19.22 -9.18 -2.09
C THR A 99 19.32 -10.10 -0.88
N THR A 100 20.40 -10.85 -0.77
CA THR A 100 20.69 -11.67 0.40
C THR A 100 21.66 -10.93 1.31
N LEU A 101 21.29 -10.79 2.57
CA LEU A 101 22.09 -10.08 3.58
C LEU A 101 22.49 -11.03 4.70
N THR A 102 23.66 -10.78 5.27
CA THR A 102 24.18 -11.50 6.45
C THR A 102 24.59 -10.48 7.50
N SER A 103 24.22 -10.74 8.77
CA SER A 103 24.54 -9.85 9.90
C SER A 103 24.10 -8.39 9.69
N ALA A 104 22.93 -8.20 9.08
CA ALA A 104 22.51 -6.91 8.53
C ALA A 104 21.51 -6.16 9.43
N PHE A 105 20.85 -6.83 10.36
CA PHE A 105 19.76 -6.25 11.14
C PHE A 105 20.25 -5.87 12.53
N SER A 106 19.84 -4.69 12.98
CA SER A 106 20.11 -4.22 14.34
C SER A 106 18.89 -3.49 14.91
N THR A 107 18.70 -3.64 16.23
CA THR A 107 17.62 -3.04 17.00
C THR A 107 18.17 -2.24 18.16
N THR A 108 17.37 -1.32 18.67
CA THR A 108 17.69 -0.49 19.85
C THR A 108 16.60 -0.63 20.87
N ASN A 109 16.96 -0.86 22.12
CA ASN A 109 16.03 -0.98 23.23
C ASN A 109 15.11 0.27 23.33
N GLY A 110 13.82 0.02 23.50
CA GLY A 110 12.81 1.07 23.60
C GLY A 110 12.38 1.68 22.27
N SER A 111 12.93 1.22 21.13
CA SER A 111 12.61 1.74 19.80
C SER A 111 11.90 0.69 18.94
N PRO A 112 10.85 1.06 18.18
CA PRO A 112 10.25 0.16 17.20
C PRO A 112 11.05 0.13 15.88
N THR A 113 12.15 0.88 15.80
CA THR A 113 12.94 1.01 14.57
C THR A 113 13.94 -0.11 14.46
N VAL A 114 13.94 -0.81 13.34
CA VAL A 114 14.96 -1.78 12.96
C VAL A 114 15.79 -1.20 11.86
N THR A 115 17.12 -1.18 12.07
CA THR A 115 18.10 -0.73 11.06
C THR A 115 18.60 -1.91 10.26
N ILE A 116 18.63 -1.76 8.95
CA ILE A 116 19.11 -2.77 8.00
C ILE A 116 20.30 -2.20 7.26
N THR A 117 21.43 -2.88 7.33
CA THR A 117 22.70 -2.48 6.71
C THR A 117 23.02 -3.36 5.52
N TYR A 118 23.19 -2.77 4.38
CA TYR A 118 23.58 -3.42 3.12
C TYR A 118 25.11 -3.35 2.96
N SER A 119 25.67 -4.35 2.30
CA SER A 119 27.11 -4.39 1.96
C SER A 119 27.51 -3.43 0.83
N SER A 120 26.53 -2.96 0.07
CA SER A 120 26.70 -2.01 -1.05
C SER A 120 25.50 -1.07 -1.12
N ALA A 121 25.54 -0.09 -2.01
CA ALA A 121 24.43 0.84 -2.20
C ALA A 121 23.12 0.10 -2.51
N HIS A 122 22.08 0.36 -1.71
CA HIS A 122 20.81 -0.37 -1.77
C HIS A 122 19.85 0.16 -2.83
N ASN A 123 20.00 1.39 -3.30
CA ASN A 123 19.12 2.05 -4.28
C ASN A 123 17.62 1.98 -3.90
N LEU A 124 17.34 1.99 -2.61
CA LEU A 124 15.98 2.03 -2.06
C LEU A 124 15.62 3.46 -1.70
N VAL A 125 14.33 3.77 -1.80
CA VAL A 125 13.77 5.05 -1.38
C VAL A 125 12.73 4.87 -0.30
N VAL A 126 12.46 5.92 0.45
CA VAL A 126 11.40 5.93 1.45
C VAL A 126 10.07 5.60 0.79
N GLY A 127 9.36 4.64 1.38
CA GLY A 127 8.09 4.17 0.85
C GLY A 127 8.17 2.91 -0.02
N ASP A 128 9.36 2.44 -0.39
CA ASP A 128 9.53 1.13 -1.03
C ASP A 128 8.99 0.03 -0.11
N ILE A 129 8.38 -0.99 -0.70
CA ILE A 129 7.90 -2.16 0.03
C ILE A 129 8.86 -3.31 -0.16
N LEU A 130 9.24 -3.91 0.96
CA LEU A 130 10.15 -5.04 1.04
C LEU A 130 9.40 -6.25 1.61
N LEU A 131 9.60 -7.40 1.01
CA LEU A 131 9.23 -8.70 1.57
C LEU A 131 10.50 -9.37 2.09
N MET A 132 10.47 -9.85 3.31
CA MET A 132 11.58 -10.56 3.92
C MET A 132 11.27 -12.03 4.00
N ASP A 133 12.25 -12.87 3.75
CA ASP A 133 12.17 -14.30 3.98
C ASP A 133 13.51 -14.88 4.41
N ASN A 134 13.46 -16.13 4.91
CA ASN A 134 14.62 -16.83 5.46
C ASN A 134 15.30 -16.04 6.60
N PHE A 135 14.47 -15.44 7.45
CA PHE A 135 14.96 -14.59 8.53
C PHE A 135 15.55 -15.42 9.65
N THR A 136 16.64 -14.94 10.23
CA THR A 136 17.26 -15.54 11.41
C THR A 136 16.98 -14.68 12.64
N THR A 137 17.04 -15.30 13.81
CA THR A 137 16.78 -14.59 15.07
C THR A 137 17.78 -13.46 15.28
N ILE A 138 17.30 -12.31 15.73
CA ILE A 138 18.13 -11.19 16.19
C ILE A 138 18.55 -11.50 17.62
N THR A 139 19.84 -11.77 17.84
CA THR A 139 20.35 -12.07 19.16
C THR A 139 20.29 -10.83 20.04
N GLY A 140 19.72 -10.95 21.25
CA GLY A 140 19.55 -9.84 22.18
C GLY A 140 18.29 -9.01 21.97
N SER A 141 17.45 -9.40 21.02
CA SER A 141 16.17 -8.79 20.67
C SER A 141 15.02 -9.68 21.15
N ASN A 142 13.85 -9.11 21.40
CA ASN A 142 12.62 -9.85 21.61
C ASN A 142 11.85 -10.13 20.32
N TYR A 143 12.29 -9.60 19.19
CA TYR A 143 11.73 -9.98 17.91
C TYR A 143 12.19 -11.37 17.50
N SER A 144 11.24 -12.19 17.06
CA SER A 144 11.45 -13.54 16.54
C SER A 144 11.57 -13.52 15.01
N ALA A 145 12.04 -14.62 14.44
CA ALA A 145 12.08 -14.78 12.97
C ALA A 145 10.68 -14.59 12.34
N SER A 146 9.63 -15.08 13.00
CA SER A 146 8.25 -14.96 12.53
C SER A 146 7.70 -13.52 12.52
N ASP A 147 8.38 -12.58 13.16
CA ASP A 147 8.01 -11.16 13.09
C ASP A 147 8.42 -10.52 11.76
N PHE A 148 9.33 -11.17 11.02
CA PHE A 148 9.86 -10.70 9.75
C PHE A 148 9.55 -11.62 8.57
N ASP A 149 9.59 -12.95 8.78
CA ASP A 149 9.43 -13.94 7.71
C ASP A 149 8.06 -13.82 7.03
N ASP A 150 8.09 -13.78 5.71
CA ASP A 150 6.94 -13.63 4.82
C ASP A 150 6.10 -12.36 5.09
N LYS A 151 6.69 -11.38 5.78
CA LYS A 151 6.04 -10.10 6.06
C LYS A 151 6.57 -8.97 5.19
N LYS A 152 5.70 -8.00 4.96
CA LYS A 152 5.97 -6.81 4.16
C LYS A 152 6.27 -5.62 5.06
N PHE A 153 7.35 -4.93 4.75
CA PHE A 153 7.76 -3.73 5.46
C PHE A 153 7.96 -2.57 4.49
N MET A 154 7.58 -1.40 4.94
CA MET A 154 7.84 -0.17 4.22
C MET A 154 9.16 0.44 4.69
N VAL A 155 10.00 0.86 3.76
CA VAL A 155 11.19 1.65 4.07
C VAL A 155 10.77 2.98 4.68
N THR A 156 11.14 3.20 5.95
CA THR A 156 10.76 4.40 6.71
C THR A 156 11.75 5.53 6.49
N THR A 157 13.04 5.23 6.53
CA THR A 157 14.12 6.20 6.23
C THR A 157 15.29 5.53 5.51
N THR A 158 16.08 6.33 4.85
CA THR A 158 17.34 5.92 4.18
C THR A 158 18.49 6.80 4.70
N PRO A 159 19.00 6.54 5.93
CA PRO A 159 20.02 7.40 6.56
C PRO A 159 21.31 7.53 5.76
N THR A 160 21.70 6.47 5.07
CA THR A 160 22.86 6.45 4.16
C THR A 160 22.50 5.64 2.90
N ASN A 161 23.40 5.59 1.94
CA ASN A 161 23.20 4.77 0.75
C ASN A 161 23.32 3.25 1.01
N THR A 162 23.77 2.87 2.21
CA THR A 162 23.90 1.47 2.65
C THR A 162 23.02 1.10 3.83
N THR A 163 22.30 2.05 4.42
CA THR A 163 21.43 1.78 5.56
C THR A 163 20.01 2.27 5.33
N ILE A 164 19.06 1.43 5.67
CA ILE A 164 17.65 1.78 5.70
C ILE A 164 17.07 1.49 7.08
N THR A 165 15.91 2.04 7.37
CA THR A 165 15.12 1.67 8.54
C THR A 165 13.73 1.23 8.16
N ILE A 166 13.18 0.33 8.96
CA ILE A 166 11.78 -0.07 8.97
C ILE A 166 11.22 0.13 10.38
N THR A 167 9.91 0.22 10.51
CA THR A 167 9.24 0.40 11.79
C THR A 167 8.38 -0.83 12.09
N MET A 168 8.58 -1.41 13.26
CA MET A 168 7.78 -2.52 13.78
C MET A 168 6.54 -2.02 14.50
N ALA A 169 5.57 -2.90 14.71
CA ALA A 169 4.32 -2.57 15.41
C ALA A 169 4.51 -2.34 16.92
N SER A 170 5.55 -2.91 17.52
CA SER A 170 5.86 -2.81 18.95
C SER A 170 7.28 -2.32 19.16
N ASN A 171 7.54 -1.75 20.34
CA ASN A 171 8.88 -1.38 20.73
C ASN A 171 9.71 -2.62 21.08
N GLU A 172 11.00 -2.56 20.77
CA GLU A 172 11.99 -3.54 21.18
C GLU A 172 12.28 -3.44 22.66
N SER A 173 12.44 -4.58 23.35
CA SER A 173 12.82 -4.64 24.76
C SER A 173 14.31 -4.88 24.99
N GLY A 174 15.09 -5.00 23.94
CA GLY A 174 16.54 -5.19 23.98
C GLY A 174 17.26 -4.62 22.77
N SER A 175 18.56 -4.38 22.90
CA SER A 175 19.40 -4.03 21.76
C SER A 175 20.03 -5.30 21.22
N GLY A 176 19.82 -5.58 19.93
CA GLY A 176 20.28 -6.81 19.32
C GLY A 176 20.76 -6.62 17.88
N ALA A 177 21.44 -7.63 17.39
CA ALA A 177 21.89 -7.69 16.01
C ALA A 177 21.85 -9.13 15.47
N THR A 178 21.61 -9.28 14.17
CA THR A 178 21.77 -10.56 13.49
C THR A 178 23.27 -10.85 13.32
N THR A 179 23.71 -12.05 13.74
CA THR A 179 25.11 -12.46 13.68
C THR A 179 25.41 -13.40 12.52
N SER A 180 24.36 -13.94 11.88
CA SER A 180 24.51 -14.92 10.80
C SER A 180 23.22 -14.96 9.97
N GLY A 181 23.21 -15.81 8.95
CA GLY A 181 22.05 -16.07 8.10
C GLY A 181 22.13 -15.40 6.74
N GLY A 182 21.41 -15.98 5.80
CA GLY A 182 21.21 -15.44 4.45
C GLY A 182 19.80 -14.90 4.32
N ILE A 183 19.51 -13.80 5.03
CA ILE A 183 18.19 -13.18 5.02
C ILE A 183 17.95 -12.60 3.62
N ARG A 184 16.87 -12.99 2.99
CA ARG A 184 16.51 -12.48 1.67
C ARG A 184 15.54 -11.33 1.80
N ILE A 185 15.91 -10.21 1.19
CA ILE A 185 15.05 -9.04 1.06
C ILE A 185 14.66 -8.89 -0.40
N LYS A 186 13.37 -8.96 -0.65
CA LYS A 186 12.76 -8.82 -1.97
C LYS A 186 12.12 -7.44 -2.07
N LYS A 187 12.62 -6.63 -2.99
CA LYS A 187 12.01 -5.34 -3.32
C LYS A 187 10.92 -5.55 -4.34
N TYR A 188 9.74 -5.03 -4.07
CA TYR A 188 8.68 -4.96 -5.06
C TYR A 188 8.90 -3.83 -6.06
N TYR A 189 8.32 -3.94 -7.25
CA TYR A 189 8.19 -2.80 -8.13
C TYR A 189 7.38 -1.69 -7.44
N THR A 190 7.75 -0.46 -7.66
CA THR A 190 7.01 0.69 -7.12
C THR A 190 5.75 0.93 -7.94
N VAL A 191 4.62 1.12 -7.27
CA VAL A 191 3.37 1.51 -7.90
C VAL A 191 3.31 3.03 -7.96
N GLY A 192 3.38 3.58 -9.16
CA GLY A 192 3.46 5.01 -9.38
C GLY A 192 4.88 5.55 -9.19
N PRO A 193 5.05 6.87 -9.10
CA PRO A 193 6.36 7.48 -8.89
C PRO A 193 6.94 7.08 -7.53
N ALA A 194 8.24 6.79 -7.52
CA ALA A 194 8.97 6.30 -6.35
C ALA A 194 8.99 7.33 -5.21
N VAL A 195 8.95 8.61 -5.54
CA VAL A 195 8.95 9.73 -4.59
C VAL A 195 7.72 10.59 -4.85
N GLN A 196 6.93 10.83 -3.82
CA GLN A 196 5.71 11.63 -3.92
C GLN A 196 5.97 13.10 -4.33
N ALA A 197 7.18 13.60 -4.05
CA ALA A 197 7.63 14.92 -4.47
C ALA A 197 7.93 15.02 -5.98
N GLU A 198 8.18 13.88 -6.65
CA GLU A 198 8.41 13.79 -8.09
C GLU A 198 7.16 13.32 -8.84
N GLY A 199 6.08 13.07 -8.10
CA GLY A 199 4.87 12.48 -8.61
C GLY A 199 4.01 13.48 -9.35
N PHE A 200 4.14 13.49 -10.68
CA PHE A 200 3.15 14.08 -11.56
C PHE A 200 2.26 12.95 -12.06
N GLY A 201 0.99 13.01 -11.76
CA GLY A 201 0.07 12.00 -12.23
C GLY A 201 -1.31 12.15 -11.64
N TYR A 202 -2.29 11.59 -12.33
CA TYR A 202 -3.67 11.61 -11.91
C TYR A 202 -3.80 10.91 -10.53
N GLY A 203 -4.24 11.68 -9.53
CA GLY A 203 -4.40 11.18 -8.15
C GLY A 203 -3.17 11.32 -7.24
N LEU A 204 -2.11 11.98 -7.70
CA LEU A 204 -0.93 12.32 -6.92
C LEU A 204 -0.88 13.84 -6.73
N GLY A 205 -0.86 14.32 -5.50
CA GLY A 205 -0.88 15.74 -5.15
C GLY A 205 -2.28 16.32 -4.96
N SER A 206 -2.36 17.64 -4.84
CA SER A 206 -3.62 18.38 -4.81
C SER A 206 -4.38 18.19 -6.13
N TRP A 207 -5.67 18.32 -6.07
CA TRP A 207 -6.64 18.12 -7.15
C TRP A 207 -6.10 18.52 -8.54
N GLY A 208 -6.00 17.53 -9.46
CA GLY A 208 -5.58 17.74 -10.82
C GLY A 208 -4.14 17.38 -11.14
N GLY A 209 -3.33 16.96 -10.17
CA GLY A 209 -1.94 16.57 -10.41
C GLY A 209 -1.03 17.76 -10.76
N GLU A 210 -1.39 18.93 -10.32
CA GLU A 210 -0.62 20.14 -10.56
C GLU A 210 0.66 20.16 -9.72
N ALA A 211 1.79 20.35 -10.38
CA ALA A 211 3.07 20.51 -9.70
C ALA A 211 3.09 21.84 -8.94
N THR A 212 3.32 21.77 -7.64
CA THR A 212 3.50 22.96 -6.80
C THR A 212 4.92 23.52 -6.88
N GLY A 213 5.49 23.61 -8.07
CA GLY A 213 6.82 24.16 -8.25
C GLY A 213 7.39 23.94 -9.66
N PRO A 214 8.49 24.59 -9.98
CA PRO A 214 9.15 24.40 -11.28
C PRO A 214 9.66 22.97 -11.40
N VAL A 215 9.29 22.32 -12.49
CA VAL A 215 9.82 20.99 -12.85
C VAL A 215 11.18 21.17 -13.48
N THR A 216 12.21 20.69 -12.82
CA THR A 216 13.54 20.63 -13.41
C THR A 216 13.74 19.24 -14.00
N THR A 217 13.79 19.12 -15.30
CA THR A 217 14.21 17.90 -15.99
C THR A 217 15.60 18.09 -16.58
N THR A 218 16.45 17.10 -16.36
CA THR A 218 17.76 17.06 -16.99
C THR A 218 17.68 16.22 -18.25
N LEU A 219 17.78 16.85 -19.39
CA LEU A 219 17.89 16.16 -20.66
C LEU A 219 19.36 15.83 -20.92
N ASN A 220 19.69 14.55 -21.12
CA ASN A 220 21.01 14.15 -21.55
C ASN A 220 21.31 14.74 -22.92
N GLY A 221 22.50 15.33 -23.08
CA GLY A 221 22.92 16.10 -24.25
C GLY A 221 22.82 15.41 -25.61
N ALA A 222 22.50 14.12 -25.66
CA ALA A 222 22.24 13.39 -26.89
C ALA A 222 20.93 13.80 -27.60
N LEU A 223 20.07 14.53 -26.93
CA LEU A 223 18.76 15.00 -27.49
C LEU A 223 18.76 16.50 -27.81
N LEU A 224 19.74 17.25 -27.37
CA LEU A 224 19.94 18.64 -27.70
C LEU A 224 20.94 18.71 -28.83
N ASN A 225 20.48 19.03 -30.02
CA ASN A 225 21.36 19.31 -31.18
C ASN A 225 22.08 20.64 -30.88
N ASP A 226 23.22 20.53 -30.17
CA ASP A 226 24.10 21.67 -30.00
C ASP A 226 24.88 21.86 -31.28
N THR A 227 24.52 22.88 -32.03
CA THR A 227 25.21 23.28 -33.25
C THR A 227 26.65 23.75 -33.02
N ALA A 228 27.12 23.80 -31.79
CA ALA A 228 28.47 24.23 -31.44
C ALA A 228 29.46 23.06 -31.27
N GLY A 229 29.04 21.80 -31.32
CA GLY A 229 29.96 20.63 -31.39
C GLY A 229 30.83 20.38 -30.18
N THR A 230 30.57 21.04 -29.06
CA THR A 230 31.22 20.75 -27.78
C THR A 230 30.28 19.92 -26.95
N GLY A 231 30.60 18.65 -26.79
CA GLY A 231 29.81 17.69 -26.00
C GLY A 231 29.44 18.22 -24.62
N GLY A 232 28.32 18.88 -24.53
CA GLY A 232 27.79 19.43 -23.29
C GLY A 232 27.27 18.33 -22.42
N SER A 233 27.85 18.12 -21.27
CA SER A 233 27.30 17.30 -20.22
C SER A 233 26.14 18.03 -19.57
N GLY A 234 24.92 17.56 -19.86
CA GLY A 234 23.71 17.90 -19.12
C GLY A 234 23.28 19.37 -19.12
N THR A 235 22.36 19.71 -20.00
CA THR A 235 21.68 21.01 -19.94
C THR A 235 20.38 20.85 -19.12
N SER A 236 20.26 21.62 -18.04
CA SER A 236 19.01 21.71 -17.28
C SER A 236 18.08 22.68 -17.98
N ILE A 237 16.87 22.25 -18.29
CA ILE A 237 15.78 23.12 -18.76
C ILE A 237 14.81 23.26 -17.62
N THR A 238 14.61 24.49 -17.16
CA THR A 238 13.54 24.80 -16.18
C THR A 238 12.31 25.22 -16.99
N LEU A 239 11.24 24.46 -16.86
CA LEU A 239 9.94 24.80 -17.40
C LEU A 239 9.16 25.55 -16.31
N THR A 240 8.81 26.78 -16.54
CA THR A 240 7.95 27.59 -15.67
C THR A 240 6.50 27.49 -16.12
#